data_506a79ee3ed86a52297d3617e4edfadd
#
_entry.id   506a79ee3ed86a52297d3617e4edfadd
#
_cell.length_a   1.000
_cell.length_b   1.000
_cell.length_c   1.000
_cell.angle_alpha   90.00
_cell.angle_beta   90.00
_cell.angle_gamma   90.00
#
_symmetry.space_group_name_H-M   'P 1'
#
loop_
_entity.id
_entity.type
_entity.pdbx_description
1 polymer ?
#
loop_
_entity_poly.entity_id
_entity_poly.type
_entity_poly.pdbx_seq_one_letter_code
_entity_poly.pdbx_strand_id
1 'polypeptide(L)'
;MIKKLGFQHVVEVAFGADLIAHVYDRHLEDHDPRYKISTDCPAVAYYVKHYYPDMVPFLAPVVSPMVAAVRVAKDIYGDRCRTVFIGPCIAKKSESHEVDVVLTYIELRKLFRSFGITPENAEPADFDGPQGGKAAIFPVTRGKLHSMNKSDDISEENIFVASGK
;
A
#
# COMPACT_ATOMS: atom_id res chain seq x y z
N MET A 1 7.94 19.29 5.30
CA MET A 1 7.10 19.15 6.52
C MET A 1 7.38 17.86 7.29
N ILE A 2 7.27 16.66 6.69
CA ILE A 2 7.45 15.38 7.41
C ILE A 2 8.85 15.29 8.06
N LYS A 3 9.92 15.63 7.35
CA LYS A 3 11.29 15.64 7.92
C LYS A 3 11.45 16.57 9.13
N LYS A 4 10.65 17.64 9.25
CA LYS A 4 10.64 18.50 10.45
C LYS A 4 10.08 17.81 11.71
N LEU A 5 9.33 16.71 11.57
CA LEU A 5 8.92 15.86 12.69
C LEU A 5 10.04 14.94 13.19
N GLY A 6 11.24 15.01 12.60
CA GLY A 6 12.41 14.19 13.00
C GLY A 6 12.59 12.92 12.17
N PHE A 7 11.80 12.71 11.12
CA PHE A 7 12.01 11.57 10.23
C PHE A 7 13.28 11.75 9.40
N GLN A 8 14.16 10.77 9.41
CA GLN A 8 15.40 10.77 8.63
C GLN A 8 15.14 10.53 7.14
N HIS A 9 14.23 9.61 6.84
CA HIS A 9 13.87 9.22 5.49
C HIS A 9 12.36 9.28 5.29
N VAL A 10 11.95 9.66 4.09
CA VAL A 10 10.54 9.71 3.67
C VAL A 10 10.44 9.04 2.30
N VAL A 11 9.88 7.84 2.27
CA VAL A 11 9.80 7.00 1.08
C VAL A 11 8.37 6.98 0.55
N GLU A 12 8.22 6.96 -0.76
CA GLU A 12 6.92 6.88 -1.41
C GLU A 12 6.40 5.44 -1.41
N VAL A 13 5.19 5.23 -0.89
CA VAL A 13 4.59 3.90 -0.81
C VAL A 13 4.21 3.33 -2.18
N ALA A 14 4.14 4.18 -3.20
CA ALA A 14 3.92 3.78 -4.58
C ALA A 14 4.99 2.78 -5.07
N PHE A 15 6.22 2.88 -4.58
CA PHE A 15 7.25 1.86 -4.85
C PHE A 15 6.85 0.46 -4.36
N GLY A 16 6.27 0.36 -3.16
CA GLY A 16 5.71 -0.89 -2.67
C GLY A 16 4.57 -1.41 -3.54
N ALA A 17 3.77 -0.50 -4.12
CA ALA A 17 2.71 -0.86 -5.04
C ALA A 17 3.25 -1.41 -6.38
N ASP A 18 4.36 -0.87 -6.91
CA ASP A 18 5.04 -1.42 -8.08
C ASP A 18 5.49 -2.87 -7.84
N LEU A 19 6.11 -3.14 -6.69
CA LEU A 19 6.52 -4.50 -6.34
C LEU A 19 5.34 -5.47 -6.29
N ILE A 20 4.24 -5.04 -5.66
CA ILE A 20 3.03 -5.85 -5.54
C ILE A 20 2.36 -6.07 -6.90
N ALA A 21 2.34 -5.06 -7.77
CA ALA A 21 1.84 -5.20 -9.14
C ALA A 21 2.57 -6.33 -9.89
N HIS A 22 3.90 -6.38 -9.81
CA HIS A 22 4.69 -7.46 -10.42
C HIS A 22 4.41 -8.84 -9.83
N VAL A 23 4.14 -8.93 -8.52
CA VAL A 23 3.78 -10.20 -7.88
C VAL A 23 2.42 -10.68 -8.37
N TYR A 24 1.43 -9.79 -8.44
CA TYR A 24 0.11 -10.14 -8.95
C TYR A 24 0.13 -10.51 -10.42
N ASP A 25 0.92 -9.81 -11.25
CA ASP A 25 1.07 -10.12 -12.67
C ASP A 25 1.53 -11.56 -12.87
N ARG A 26 2.58 -11.97 -12.15
CA ARG A 26 3.03 -13.38 -12.15
C ARG A 26 1.97 -14.37 -11.67
N HIS A 27 1.19 -14.02 -10.63
CA HIS A 27 0.10 -14.88 -10.17
C HIS A 27 -1.05 -15.04 -11.18
N LEU A 28 -1.23 -14.06 -12.07
CA LEU A 28 -2.21 -14.15 -13.15
C LEU A 28 -1.70 -15.04 -14.30
N GLU A 29 -0.39 -15.10 -14.51
CA GLU A 29 0.25 -15.98 -15.49
C GLU A 29 0.31 -17.44 -15.02
N ASP A 30 0.38 -17.68 -13.71
CA ASP A 30 0.25 -19.01 -13.15
C ASP A 30 -1.17 -19.54 -13.43
N HIS A 31 -1.27 -20.56 -14.27
CA HIS A 31 -2.54 -21.18 -14.68
C HIS A 31 -3.25 -21.93 -13.54
N ASP A 32 -3.20 -21.41 -12.33
CA ASP A 32 -3.99 -21.91 -11.21
C ASP A 32 -5.46 -21.52 -11.45
N PRO A 33 -6.35 -22.50 -11.72
CA PRO A 33 -7.75 -22.24 -12.08
C PRO A 33 -8.57 -21.64 -10.93
N ARG A 34 -7.97 -21.49 -9.75
CA ARG A 34 -8.65 -20.91 -8.59
C ARG A 34 -8.70 -19.38 -8.71
N TYR A 35 -9.90 -18.86 -8.56
CA TYR A 35 -10.06 -17.40 -8.42
C TYR A 35 -9.25 -16.89 -7.24
N LYS A 36 -8.65 -15.72 -7.38
CA LYS A 36 -7.90 -15.06 -6.33
C LYS A 36 -8.58 -13.75 -5.94
N ILE A 37 -8.79 -13.58 -4.65
CA ILE A 37 -9.25 -12.31 -4.08
C ILE A 37 -8.01 -11.51 -3.68
N SER A 38 -7.89 -10.30 -4.22
CA SER A 38 -6.78 -9.40 -3.89
C SER A 38 -6.77 -9.02 -2.40
N THR A 39 -5.58 -9.01 -1.80
CA THR A 39 -5.36 -8.75 -0.39
C THR A 39 -4.70 -7.39 -0.10
N ASP A 40 -4.56 -6.53 -1.09
CA ASP A 40 -3.96 -5.20 -0.92
C ASP A 40 -4.76 -4.32 0.04
N CYS A 41 -6.08 -4.56 0.11
CA CYS A 41 -6.98 -3.86 1.00
C CYS A 41 -7.23 -4.69 2.27
N PRO A 42 -6.69 -4.28 3.43
CA PRO A 42 -6.90 -5.02 4.67
C PRO A 42 -8.37 -5.08 5.10
N ALA A 43 -9.17 -4.07 4.75
CA ALA A 43 -10.60 -4.09 5.05
C ALA A 43 -11.30 -5.22 4.31
N VAL A 44 -10.98 -5.46 3.03
CA VAL A 44 -11.52 -6.58 2.25
C VAL A 44 -11.05 -7.92 2.81
N ALA A 45 -9.75 -8.03 3.10
CA ALA A 45 -9.18 -9.27 3.66
C ALA A 45 -9.81 -9.62 5.01
N TYR A 46 -10.02 -8.63 5.90
CA TYR A 46 -10.71 -8.84 7.18
C TYR A 46 -12.18 -9.19 6.99
N TYR A 47 -12.86 -8.52 6.06
CA TYR A 47 -14.26 -8.81 5.77
C TYR A 47 -14.44 -10.26 5.32
N VAL A 48 -13.61 -10.73 4.40
CA VAL A 48 -13.62 -12.13 3.95
C VAL A 48 -13.33 -13.07 5.10
N LYS A 49 -12.26 -12.83 5.87
CA LYS A 49 -11.87 -13.69 7.01
C LYS A 49 -12.97 -13.80 8.08
N HIS A 50 -13.73 -12.73 8.27
CA HIS A 50 -14.73 -12.66 9.34
C HIS A 50 -16.10 -13.17 8.92
N TYR A 51 -16.54 -12.82 7.72
CA TYR A 51 -17.90 -13.11 7.26
C TYR A 51 -17.98 -14.27 6.26
N TYR A 52 -16.88 -14.60 5.60
CA TYR A 52 -16.82 -15.65 4.57
C TYR A 52 -15.61 -16.55 4.75
N PRO A 53 -15.52 -17.32 5.86
CA PRO A 53 -14.35 -18.14 6.18
C PRO A 53 -14.02 -19.16 5.08
N ASP A 54 -15.02 -19.66 4.37
CA ASP A 54 -14.86 -20.61 3.26
C ASP A 54 -14.14 -19.96 2.05
N MET A 55 -14.12 -18.63 1.97
CA MET A 55 -13.43 -17.89 0.92
C MET A 55 -11.97 -17.54 1.27
N VAL A 56 -11.53 -17.81 2.49
CA VAL A 56 -10.14 -17.52 2.93
C VAL A 56 -9.10 -18.22 2.05
N PRO A 57 -9.28 -19.48 1.58
CA PRO A 57 -8.33 -20.13 0.68
C PRO A 57 -8.14 -19.42 -0.68
N PHE A 58 -9.07 -18.54 -1.04
CA PHE A 58 -9.01 -17.77 -2.28
C PHE A 58 -8.33 -16.40 -2.11
N LEU A 59 -7.99 -15.99 -0.89
CA LEU A 59 -7.21 -14.78 -0.66
C LEU A 59 -5.80 -14.96 -1.24
N ALA A 60 -5.35 -14.00 -2.03
CA ALA A 60 -4.00 -14.04 -2.59
C ALA A 60 -2.95 -13.96 -1.45
N PRO A 61 -1.92 -14.82 -1.46
CA PRO A 61 -0.87 -14.81 -0.45
C PRO A 61 0.13 -13.67 -0.70
N VAL A 62 -0.38 -12.46 -0.87
CA VAL A 62 0.40 -11.27 -1.23
C VAL A 62 0.22 -10.22 -0.16
N VAL A 63 1.32 -9.63 0.28
CA VAL A 63 1.31 -8.52 1.24
C VAL A 63 0.85 -7.23 0.57
N SER A 64 0.41 -6.26 1.36
CA SER A 64 0.02 -4.97 0.79
C SER A 64 1.22 -4.10 0.41
N PRO A 65 1.00 -3.05 -0.41
CA PRO A 65 2.03 -2.05 -0.73
C PRO A 65 2.72 -1.44 0.49
N MET A 66 1.98 -1.22 1.58
CA MET A 66 2.53 -0.72 2.84
C MET A 66 3.59 -1.67 3.41
N VAL A 67 3.25 -2.95 3.52
CA VAL A 67 4.16 -3.96 4.08
C VAL A 67 5.37 -4.18 3.16
N ALA A 68 5.15 -4.22 1.84
CA ALA A 68 6.23 -4.33 0.87
C ALA A 68 7.22 -3.16 0.98
N ALA A 69 6.72 -1.92 1.04
CA ALA A 69 7.55 -0.73 1.20
C ALA A 69 8.34 -0.75 2.51
N VAL A 70 7.74 -1.20 3.60
CA VAL A 70 8.41 -1.31 4.91
C VAL A 70 9.54 -2.33 4.88
N ARG A 71 9.34 -3.49 4.27
CA ARG A 71 10.38 -4.51 4.11
C ARG A 71 11.59 -3.96 3.37
N VAL A 72 11.35 -3.31 2.22
CA VAL A 72 12.43 -2.67 1.46
C VAL A 72 13.09 -1.53 2.23
N ALA A 73 12.34 -0.72 2.94
CA ALA A 73 12.91 0.33 3.78
C ALA A 73 13.84 -0.25 4.86
N LYS A 74 13.47 -1.37 5.48
CA LYS A 74 14.34 -2.06 6.44
C LYS A 74 15.59 -2.65 5.78
N ASP A 75 15.47 -3.21 4.58
CA ASP A 75 16.62 -3.71 3.82
C ASP A 75 17.62 -2.59 3.47
N ILE A 76 17.13 -1.41 3.10
CA ILE A 76 17.96 -0.27 2.68
C ILE A 76 18.54 0.49 3.88
N TYR A 77 17.70 0.78 4.89
CA TYR A 77 18.06 1.67 6.01
C TYR A 77 18.41 0.90 7.29
N GLY A 78 18.33 -0.44 7.25
CA GLY A 78 18.67 -1.35 8.33
C GLY A 78 17.46 -1.79 9.17
N ASP A 79 17.52 -3.01 9.67
CA ASP A 79 16.44 -3.67 10.43
C ASP A 79 16.01 -2.92 11.70
N ARG A 80 16.87 -2.07 12.24
CA ARG A 80 16.57 -1.27 13.45
C ARG A 80 15.83 0.03 13.14
N CYS A 81 15.57 0.34 11.87
CA CYS A 81 14.81 1.54 11.54
C CYS A 81 13.36 1.41 12.02
N ARG A 82 12.86 2.48 12.64
CA ARG A 82 11.45 2.58 13.02
C ARG A 82 10.64 3.11 11.86
N THR A 83 9.54 2.42 11.57
CA THR A 83 8.73 2.70 10.40
C THR A 83 7.38 3.32 10.77
N VAL A 84 7.04 4.39 10.10
CA VAL A 84 5.75 5.06 10.25
C VAL A 84 5.07 5.15 8.89
N PHE A 85 3.96 4.45 8.73
CA PHE A 85 3.12 4.59 7.55
C PHE A 85 2.16 5.76 7.72
N ILE A 86 2.03 6.59 6.70
CA ILE A 86 1.11 7.73 6.66
C ILE A 86 0.16 7.55 5.48
N GLY A 87 -1.14 7.46 5.75
CA GLY A 87 -2.13 7.24 4.70
C GLY A 87 -3.57 7.44 5.17
N PRO A 88 -4.54 7.42 4.25
CA PRO A 88 -5.94 7.73 4.60
C PRO A 88 -6.68 6.59 5.31
N CYS A 89 -6.20 5.35 5.17
CA CYS A 89 -6.96 4.15 5.53
C CYS A 89 -6.74 3.73 6.99
N ILE A 90 -7.81 3.74 7.79
CA ILE A 90 -7.75 3.33 9.20
C ILE A 90 -7.51 1.82 9.37
N ALA A 91 -7.95 0.98 8.43
CA ALA A 91 -7.75 -0.47 8.49
C ALA A 91 -6.26 -0.87 8.43
N LYS A 92 -5.41 0.00 7.91
CA LYS A 92 -3.95 -0.18 7.90
C LYS A 92 -3.34 -0.25 9.31
N LYS A 93 -4.02 0.29 10.32
CA LYS A 93 -3.54 0.27 11.71
C LYS A 93 -3.44 -1.13 12.32
N SER A 94 -4.22 -2.06 11.83
CA SER A 94 -4.27 -3.45 12.33
C SER A 94 -3.78 -4.47 11.31
N GLU A 95 -3.26 -4.03 10.16
CA GLU A 95 -2.91 -4.93 9.07
C GLU A 95 -1.67 -5.78 9.35
N SER A 96 -0.64 -5.19 9.91
CA SER A 96 0.64 -5.87 10.10
C SER A 96 1.41 -5.31 11.29
N HIS A 97 2.07 -6.20 12.01
CA HIS A 97 3.02 -5.85 13.09
C HIS A 97 4.41 -5.48 12.57
N GLU A 98 4.66 -5.59 11.27
CA GLU A 98 5.94 -5.20 10.66
C GLU A 98 6.12 -3.68 10.59
N VAL A 99 5.00 -2.94 10.66
CA VAL A 99 4.96 -1.46 10.67
C VAL A 99 4.82 -0.98 12.11
N ASP A 100 5.76 -0.18 12.60
CA ASP A 100 5.75 0.23 14.00
C ASP A 100 4.57 1.16 14.34
N VAL A 101 4.26 2.11 13.44
CA VAL A 101 3.16 3.08 13.62
C VAL A 101 2.45 3.35 12.31
N VAL A 102 1.13 3.47 12.38
CA VAL A 102 0.29 3.91 11.25
C VAL A 102 -0.45 5.17 11.64
N LEU A 103 -0.28 6.23 10.86
CA LEU A 103 -0.95 7.52 11.03
C LEU A 103 -1.92 7.78 9.88
N THR A 104 -3.10 8.22 10.23
CA THR A 104 -4.03 8.83 9.27
C THR A 104 -3.60 10.26 8.95
N TYR A 105 -4.07 10.80 7.83
CA TYR A 105 -3.83 12.22 7.51
C TYR A 105 -4.40 13.19 8.55
N ILE A 106 -5.46 12.79 9.27
CA ILE A 106 -6.02 13.58 10.36
C ILE A 106 -5.03 13.64 11.53
N GLU A 107 -4.44 12.50 11.88
CA GLU A 107 -3.44 12.41 12.96
C GLU A 107 -2.15 13.15 12.57
N LEU A 108 -1.69 13.00 11.33
CA LEU A 108 -0.54 13.76 10.84
C LEU A 108 -0.77 15.28 10.93
N ARG A 109 -1.96 15.78 10.55
CA ARG A 109 -2.28 17.21 10.70
C ARG A 109 -2.27 17.67 12.14
N LYS A 110 -2.72 16.83 13.09
CA LYS A 110 -2.63 17.13 14.53
C LYS A 110 -1.17 17.26 14.97
N LEU A 111 -0.31 16.34 14.52
CA LEU A 111 1.13 16.40 14.81
C LEU A 111 1.74 17.69 14.26
N PHE A 112 1.50 18.05 13.00
CA PHE A 112 2.00 19.31 12.44
C PHE A 112 1.59 20.50 13.28
N ARG A 113 0.33 20.59 13.72
CA ARG A 113 -0.16 21.66 14.59
C ARG A 113 0.56 21.68 15.93
N SER A 114 0.76 20.51 16.56
CA SER A 114 1.41 20.40 17.88
C SER A 114 2.87 20.86 17.83
N PHE A 115 3.54 20.68 16.69
CA PHE A 115 4.93 21.07 16.49
C PHE A 115 5.10 22.43 15.76
N GLY A 116 4.00 23.14 15.51
CA GLY A 116 4.03 24.42 14.81
C GLY A 116 4.57 24.33 13.38
N ILE A 117 4.39 23.18 12.72
CA ILE A 117 4.85 22.95 11.36
C ILE A 117 3.75 23.37 10.38
N THR A 118 4.08 24.32 9.52
CA THR A 118 3.17 24.83 8.49
C THR A 118 3.84 24.77 7.11
N PRO A 119 3.07 24.86 6.01
CA PRO A 119 3.65 24.92 4.67
C PRO A 119 4.63 26.08 4.49
N GLU A 120 4.35 27.23 5.12
CA GLU A 120 5.13 28.46 5.00
C GLU A 120 6.51 28.34 5.66
N ASN A 121 6.63 27.50 6.69
CA ASN A 121 7.90 27.30 7.38
C ASN A 121 8.62 26.00 6.97
N ALA A 122 8.13 25.31 5.95
CA ALA A 122 8.73 24.07 5.46
C ALA A 122 9.26 24.22 4.04
N GLU A 123 10.50 23.85 3.84
CA GLU A 123 11.08 23.83 2.50
C GLU A 123 10.57 22.61 1.70
N PRO A 124 10.34 22.76 0.38
CA PRO A 124 10.10 21.65 -0.50
C PRO A 124 11.27 20.66 -0.47
N ALA A 125 10.98 19.38 -0.57
CA ALA A 125 11.97 18.32 -0.69
C ALA A 125 11.35 17.13 -1.42
N ASP A 126 12.18 16.43 -2.17
CA ASP A 126 11.79 15.17 -2.81
C ASP A 126 11.69 14.04 -1.80
N PHE A 127 11.04 12.96 -2.20
CA PHE A 127 11.09 11.70 -1.47
C PHE A 127 12.50 11.12 -1.52
N ASP A 128 12.90 10.44 -0.44
CA ASP A 128 14.09 9.62 -0.46
C ASP A 128 13.82 8.35 -1.30
N GLY A 129 14.85 7.77 -1.88
CA GLY A 129 14.67 6.57 -2.70
C GLY A 129 14.36 5.30 -1.88
N PRO A 130 13.76 4.29 -2.50
CA PRO A 130 13.34 4.23 -3.90
C PRO A 130 12.02 4.99 -4.16
N GLN A 131 11.88 5.49 -5.39
CA GLN A 131 10.67 6.20 -5.82
C GLN A 131 9.68 5.25 -6.49
N GLY A 132 8.38 5.56 -6.40
CA GLY A 132 7.34 4.86 -7.10
C GLY A 132 7.32 5.16 -8.60
N GLY A 133 6.84 4.20 -9.37
CA GLY A 133 6.66 4.28 -10.81
C GLY A 133 5.18 4.30 -11.23
N LYS A 134 4.82 3.39 -12.15
CA LYS A 134 3.46 3.29 -12.70
C LYS A 134 2.39 3.01 -11.63
N ALA A 135 2.74 2.32 -10.57
CA ALA A 135 1.79 2.00 -9.52
C ALA A 135 1.45 3.18 -8.59
N ALA A 136 1.91 4.39 -8.87
CA ALA A 136 1.38 5.60 -8.24
C ALA A 136 -0.14 5.74 -8.42
N ILE A 137 -0.70 5.15 -9.49
CA ILE A 137 -2.16 5.10 -9.75
C ILE A 137 -2.87 3.91 -9.07
N PHE A 138 -2.15 3.05 -8.35
CA PHE A 138 -2.70 1.84 -7.71
C PHE A 138 -3.97 2.08 -6.87
N PRO A 139 -4.12 3.19 -6.12
CA PRO A 139 -5.28 3.44 -5.28
C PRO A 139 -6.56 3.85 -6.03
N VAL A 140 -6.47 4.22 -7.31
CA VAL A 140 -7.65 4.57 -8.09
C VAL A 140 -8.36 3.31 -8.62
N THR A 141 -9.65 3.44 -8.94
CA THR A 141 -10.40 2.32 -9.53
C THR A 141 -9.67 1.80 -10.77
N ARG A 142 -9.43 0.48 -10.83
CA ARG A 142 -8.64 -0.20 -11.86
C ARG A 142 -7.15 0.19 -11.93
N GLY A 143 -6.67 1.09 -11.09
CA GLY A 143 -5.27 1.53 -11.10
C GLY A 143 -4.28 0.39 -10.96
N LYS A 144 -4.62 -0.66 -10.22
CA LYS A 144 -3.84 -1.89 -10.12
C LYS A 144 -3.67 -2.58 -11.49
N LEU A 145 -4.73 -2.72 -12.28
CA LEU A 145 -4.67 -3.31 -13.63
C LEU A 145 -3.79 -2.49 -14.56
N HIS A 146 -3.98 -1.17 -14.55
CA HIS A 146 -3.15 -0.25 -15.33
C HIS A 146 -1.66 -0.33 -14.92
N SER A 147 -1.37 -0.51 -13.64
CA SER A 147 0.02 -0.66 -13.17
C SER A 147 0.67 -1.96 -13.67
N MET A 148 -0.12 -3.00 -13.92
CA MET A 148 0.30 -4.27 -14.51
C MET A 148 0.24 -4.28 -16.05
N ASN A 149 -0.10 -3.17 -16.71
CA ASN A 149 -0.38 -3.06 -18.16
C ASN A 149 -1.48 -4.01 -18.66
N LYS A 150 -2.43 -4.37 -17.81
CA LYS A 150 -3.56 -5.20 -18.17
C LYS A 150 -4.71 -4.37 -18.75
N SER A 151 -5.48 -4.98 -19.66
CA SER A 151 -6.65 -4.37 -20.27
C SER A 151 -7.77 -4.12 -19.24
N ASP A 152 -8.59 -3.11 -19.51
CA ASP A 152 -9.87 -2.90 -18.82
C ASP A 152 -10.97 -3.84 -19.32
N ASP A 153 -10.71 -4.59 -20.39
CA ASP A 153 -11.67 -5.53 -20.96
C ASP A 153 -11.72 -6.81 -20.13
N ILE A 154 -12.83 -6.98 -19.43
CA ILE A 154 -13.11 -8.14 -18.57
C ILE A 154 -13.12 -9.44 -19.39
N SER A 155 -13.46 -9.38 -20.66
CA SER A 155 -13.56 -10.56 -21.54
C SER A 155 -12.17 -11.12 -21.90
N GLU A 156 -11.14 -10.29 -21.90
CA GLU A 156 -9.79 -10.68 -22.25
C GLU A 156 -9.00 -11.25 -21.06
N GLU A 157 -9.22 -10.71 -19.85
CA GLU A 157 -8.33 -10.94 -18.71
C GLU A 157 -8.95 -11.80 -17.60
N ASN A 158 -10.24 -12.16 -17.68
CA ASN A 158 -10.95 -12.86 -16.60
C ASN A 158 -10.79 -12.19 -15.21
N ILE A 159 -10.67 -10.86 -15.18
CA ILE A 159 -10.43 -10.07 -13.99
C ILE A 159 -11.66 -9.22 -13.68
N PHE A 160 -12.20 -9.39 -12.46
CA PHE A 160 -13.32 -8.59 -11.98
C PHE A 160 -12.84 -7.53 -11.00
N VAL A 161 -13.16 -6.27 -11.29
CA VAL A 161 -12.91 -5.15 -10.39
C VAL A 161 -14.22 -4.71 -9.77
N ALA A 162 -14.34 -4.84 -8.45
CA ALA A 162 -15.45 -4.31 -7.68
C ALA A 162 -14.99 -3.07 -6.91
N SER A 163 -15.68 -1.96 -7.11
CA SER A 163 -15.55 -0.76 -6.30
C SER A 163 -16.86 -0.55 -5.54
N GLY A 164 -16.77 -0.50 -4.21
CA GLY A 164 -17.95 -0.28 -3.37
C GLY A 164 -18.48 1.15 -3.44
N LYS A 165 -19.77 1.31 -3.54
CA LYS A 165 -20.55 2.44 -3.04
C LYS A 165 -21.48 1.91 -1.97
#